data_3f5006536893a916d3f816a51c8d79df
#
_entry.id   3f5006536893a916d3f816a51c8d79df
#
_cell.length_a   1.000
_cell.length_b   1.000
_cell.length_c   1.000
_cell.angle_alpha   90.00
_cell.angle_beta   90.00
_cell.angle_gamma   90.00
#
_symmetry.space_group_name_H-M   'P 1'
#
loop_
_entity.id
_entity.type
_entity.pdbx_description
1 polymer ?
#
loop_
_entity_poly.entity_id
_entity_poly.type
_entity_poly.pdbx_seq_one_letter_code
_entity_poly.pdbx_strand_id
1 'polypeptide(L)'
;MLTFSLCMIFSAKYTFAGDADKGKKTFKKCGTCHSAEAGAGHKTGPNLWNIYGKKAGSVEGYKYSDWLKNSGIEWNDENLSAWVSKKKVKTEKFGKEVKKSKMIFAGIKKQETIDNLIAYIKTLK
;
A
#
# COMPACT_ATOMS: atom_id res chain seq x y z
N MET A 1 -48.26 24.34 9.80
CA MET A 1 -47.09 24.41 8.94
C MET A 1 -45.92 23.75 9.67
N LEU A 2 -45.58 22.50 9.29
CA LEU A 2 -44.41 21.79 9.83
C LEU A 2 -43.22 22.07 8.92
N THR A 3 -42.21 22.74 9.45
CA THR A 3 -40.92 22.93 8.77
C THR A 3 -40.05 21.71 9.00
N PHE A 4 -39.88 20.91 7.96
CA PHE A 4 -38.87 19.83 7.94
C PHE A 4 -37.49 20.42 7.83
N SER A 5 -36.72 20.40 8.92
CA SER A 5 -35.30 20.74 8.90
C SER A 5 -34.51 19.57 8.33
N LEU A 6 -34.04 19.73 7.10
CA LEU A 6 -33.18 18.76 6.41
C LEU A 6 -31.78 18.83 7.00
N CYS A 7 -31.45 17.91 7.91
CA CYS A 7 -30.12 17.77 8.45
C CYS A 7 -29.22 17.16 7.38
N MET A 8 -28.42 17.99 6.68
CA MET A 8 -27.37 17.52 5.77
C MET A 8 -26.26 16.90 6.60
N ILE A 9 -26.18 15.57 6.57
CA ILE A 9 -25.05 14.84 7.14
C ILE A 9 -23.89 15.01 6.17
N PHE A 10 -22.95 15.93 6.47
CA PHE A 10 -21.67 15.99 5.80
C PHE A 10 -20.85 14.77 6.21
N SER A 11 -20.82 13.77 5.35
CA SER A 11 -19.86 12.67 5.46
C SER A 11 -18.45 13.26 5.20
N ALA A 12 -17.73 13.54 6.27
CA ALA A 12 -16.33 13.90 6.17
C ALA A 12 -15.57 12.72 5.58
N LYS A 13 -15.22 12.79 4.30
CA LYS A 13 -14.26 11.88 3.70
C LYS A 13 -12.92 12.16 4.38
N TYR A 14 -12.50 11.29 5.27
CA TYR A 14 -11.14 11.31 5.79
C TYR A 14 -10.19 11.01 4.63
N THR A 15 -9.69 12.05 3.99
CA THR A 15 -8.55 11.93 3.11
C THR A 15 -7.32 11.80 3.98
N PHE A 16 -6.70 10.63 3.99
CA PHE A 16 -5.38 10.45 4.59
C PHE A 16 -4.38 11.27 3.78
N ALA A 17 -4.13 12.50 4.20
CA ALA A 17 -3.15 13.38 3.58
C ALA A 17 -1.79 13.13 4.20
N GLY A 18 -1.04 12.15 3.70
CA GLY A 18 0.35 11.95 4.05
C GLY A 18 1.27 12.96 3.34
N ASP A 19 2.45 13.15 3.90
CA ASP A 19 3.52 13.98 3.36
C ASP A 19 4.45 13.12 2.48
N ALA A 20 4.43 13.35 1.16
CA ALA A 20 5.23 12.58 0.21
C ALA A 20 6.75 12.75 0.39
N ASP A 21 7.23 13.91 0.84
CA ASP A 21 8.65 14.13 1.10
C ASP A 21 9.13 13.34 2.30
N LYS A 22 8.34 13.28 3.36
CA LYS A 22 8.59 12.40 4.50
C LYS A 22 8.49 10.93 4.09
N GLY A 23 7.52 10.61 3.24
CA GLY A 23 7.34 9.27 2.68
C GLY A 23 8.54 8.80 1.86
N LYS A 24 9.15 9.69 1.09
CA LYS A 24 10.39 9.41 0.36
C LYS A 24 11.53 9.02 1.30
N LYS A 25 11.66 9.67 2.44
CA LYS A 25 12.64 9.30 3.48
C LYS A 25 12.35 7.92 4.06
N THR A 26 11.11 7.63 4.35
CA THR A 26 10.67 6.30 4.82
C THR A 26 10.94 5.22 3.76
N PHE A 27 10.72 5.53 2.48
CA PHE A 27 10.93 4.61 1.37
C PHE A 27 12.36 4.11 1.23
N LYS A 28 13.36 4.79 1.80
CA LYS A 28 14.74 4.29 1.86
C LYS A 28 14.86 2.90 2.44
N LYS A 29 13.98 2.53 3.39
CA LYS A 29 13.88 1.17 3.92
C LYS A 29 13.39 0.15 2.89
N CYS A 30 12.55 0.58 1.97
CA CYS A 30 12.00 -0.23 0.89
C CYS A 30 13.00 -0.34 -0.28
N GLY A 31 13.76 0.72 -0.53
CA GLY A 31 14.72 0.84 -1.62
C GLY A 31 15.87 -0.16 -1.57
N THR A 32 16.11 -0.81 -0.43
CA THR A 32 17.08 -1.91 -0.33
C THR A 32 16.64 -3.10 -1.19
N CYS A 33 15.35 -3.35 -1.31
CA CYS A 33 14.78 -4.49 -2.03
C CYS A 33 13.94 -4.10 -3.26
N HIS A 34 13.51 -2.86 -3.37
CA HIS A 34 12.66 -2.38 -4.45
C HIS A 34 13.25 -1.22 -5.23
N SER A 35 13.16 -1.28 -6.54
CA SER A 35 13.33 -0.10 -7.40
C SER A 35 12.05 0.73 -7.38
N ALA A 36 12.15 2.01 -7.73
CA ALA A 36 11.03 2.95 -7.79
C ALA A 36 11.15 3.92 -8.97
N GLU A 37 11.69 3.46 -10.08
CA GLU A 37 11.93 4.26 -11.27
C GLU A 37 11.37 3.59 -12.50
N ALA A 38 10.84 4.40 -13.45
CA ALA A 38 10.33 3.89 -14.71
C ALA A 38 11.43 3.13 -15.47
N GLY A 39 11.13 1.92 -15.91
CA GLY A 39 12.04 1.08 -16.67
C GLY A 39 13.21 0.46 -15.87
N ALA A 40 13.29 0.72 -14.57
CA ALA A 40 14.30 0.07 -13.72
C ALA A 40 13.99 -1.42 -13.56
N GLY A 41 15.05 -2.23 -13.47
CA GLY A 41 14.93 -3.66 -13.21
C GLY A 41 14.39 -3.98 -11.83
N HIS A 42 14.00 -5.23 -11.64
CA HIS A 42 13.66 -5.75 -10.33
C HIS A 42 14.93 -5.99 -9.49
N LYS A 43 14.76 -5.95 -8.19
CA LYS A 43 15.78 -6.35 -7.19
C LYS A 43 15.29 -7.60 -6.47
N THR A 44 15.54 -7.71 -5.17
CA THR A 44 14.97 -8.76 -4.33
C THR A 44 13.44 -8.73 -4.37
N GLY A 45 12.86 -7.54 -4.41
CA GLY A 45 11.45 -7.30 -4.66
C GLY A 45 11.18 -6.68 -6.04
N PRO A 46 9.91 -6.61 -6.46
CA PRO A 46 9.53 -6.00 -7.72
C PRO A 46 9.76 -4.49 -7.74
N ASN A 47 9.97 -3.91 -8.93
CA ASN A 47 9.95 -2.47 -9.11
C ASN A 47 8.55 -1.93 -8.72
N LEU A 48 8.51 -0.91 -7.87
CA LEU A 48 7.27 -0.31 -7.37
C LEU A 48 6.83 0.93 -8.18
N TRP A 49 7.49 1.22 -9.30
CA TRP A 49 7.02 2.26 -10.19
C TRP A 49 5.59 1.99 -10.67
N ASN A 50 4.74 2.98 -10.55
CA ASN A 50 3.33 2.90 -10.96
C ASN A 50 2.52 1.76 -10.30
N ILE A 51 2.89 1.39 -9.06
CA ILE A 51 2.25 0.27 -8.36
C ILE A 51 0.88 0.62 -7.79
N TYR A 52 0.66 1.89 -7.43
CA TYR A 52 -0.60 2.32 -6.83
C TYR A 52 -1.79 2.08 -7.77
N GLY A 53 -2.84 1.46 -7.28
CA GLY A 53 -4.03 1.11 -8.04
C GLY A 53 -3.93 -0.20 -8.85
N LYS A 54 -2.74 -0.80 -8.95
CA LYS A 54 -2.57 -2.10 -9.62
C LYS A 54 -2.93 -3.27 -8.72
N LYS A 55 -3.22 -4.39 -9.34
CA LYS A 55 -3.39 -5.66 -8.62
C LYS A 55 -2.04 -6.21 -8.15
N ALA A 56 -2.02 -6.77 -6.95
CA ALA A 56 -0.86 -7.46 -6.43
C ALA A 56 -0.44 -8.60 -7.34
N GLY A 57 0.86 -8.80 -7.48
CA GLY A 57 1.40 -9.87 -8.32
C GLY A 57 1.32 -9.61 -9.83
N SER A 58 1.04 -8.38 -10.27
CA SER A 58 0.80 -8.05 -11.68
C SER A 58 1.99 -7.41 -12.41
N VAL A 59 3.04 -7.01 -11.69
CA VAL A 59 4.20 -6.38 -12.34
C VAL A 59 4.94 -7.43 -13.17
N GLU A 60 5.12 -7.13 -14.45
CA GLU A 60 5.71 -8.04 -15.41
C GLU A 60 7.17 -8.35 -15.11
N GLY A 61 7.58 -9.60 -15.35
CA GLY A 61 8.97 -10.04 -15.22
C GLY A 61 9.42 -10.36 -13.79
N TYR A 62 8.60 -10.15 -12.76
CA TYR A 62 8.91 -10.55 -11.39
C TYR A 62 8.23 -11.86 -11.01
N LYS A 63 8.97 -12.75 -10.36
CA LYS A 63 8.45 -14.03 -9.89
C LYS A 63 7.85 -13.92 -8.50
N TYR A 64 6.55 -13.66 -8.43
CA TYR A 64 5.78 -13.61 -7.19
C TYR A 64 5.53 -15.01 -6.60
N SER A 65 5.14 -15.05 -5.31
CA SER A 65 4.51 -16.25 -4.77
C SER A 65 3.16 -16.47 -5.44
N ASP A 66 2.75 -17.71 -5.61
CA ASP A 66 1.45 -18.07 -6.21
C ASP A 66 0.29 -17.46 -5.40
N TRP A 67 0.42 -17.44 -4.08
CA TRP A 67 -0.57 -16.82 -3.21
C TRP A 67 -0.79 -15.35 -3.55
N LEU A 68 0.28 -14.55 -3.65
CA LEU A 68 0.17 -13.12 -3.93
C LEU A 68 -0.36 -12.87 -5.36
N LYS A 69 0.14 -13.62 -6.32
CA LYS A 69 -0.27 -13.53 -7.72
C LYS A 69 -1.77 -13.79 -7.90
N ASN A 70 -2.33 -14.72 -7.13
CA ASN A 70 -3.73 -15.13 -7.21
C ASN A 70 -4.63 -14.43 -6.16
N SER A 71 -4.08 -13.53 -5.35
CA SER A 71 -4.79 -12.91 -4.22
C SER A 71 -5.93 -11.98 -4.64
N GLY A 72 -5.86 -11.38 -5.83
CA GLY A 72 -6.81 -10.35 -6.27
C GLY A 72 -6.73 -9.03 -5.50
N ILE A 73 -5.73 -8.86 -4.64
CA ILE A 73 -5.52 -7.65 -3.86
C ILE A 73 -5.20 -6.48 -4.80
N GLU A 74 -5.87 -5.35 -4.60
CA GLU A 74 -5.54 -4.10 -5.27
C GLU A 74 -4.73 -3.20 -4.34
N TRP A 75 -3.67 -2.58 -4.84
CA TRP A 75 -2.82 -1.68 -4.08
C TRP A 75 -3.44 -0.29 -3.91
N ASN A 76 -4.46 -0.21 -3.07
CA ASN A 76 -5.08 1.03 -2.61
C ASN A 76 -4.54 1.44 -1.22
N ASP A 77 -4.98 2.58 -0.69
CA ASP A 77 -4.55 3.08 0.61
C ASP A 77 -4.72 2.04 1.72
N GLU A 78 -5.87 1.42 1.79
CA GLU A 78 -6.20 0.45 2.82
C GLU A 78 -5.33 -0.80 2.75
N ASN A 79 -5.15 -1.34 1.56
CA ASN A 79 -4.37 -2.57 1.36
C ASN A 79 -2.87 -2.33 1.53
N LEU A 80 -2.35 -1.19 1.06
CA LEU A 80 -0.97 -0.80 1.30
C LEU A 80 -0.70 -0.60 2.80
N SER A 81 -1.59 0.09 3.50
CA SER A 81 -1.49 0.27 4.95
C SER A 81 -1.45 -1.07 5.68
N ALA A 82 -2.36 -1.98 5.37
CA ALA A 82 -2.39 -3.31 5.96
C ALA A 82 -1.12 -4.12 5.62
N TRP A 83 -0.65 -4.02 4.38
CA TRP A 83 0.53 -4.75 3.92
C TRP A 83 1.80 -4.35 4.67
N VAL A 84 2.07 -3.04 4.79
CA VAL A 84 3.30 -2.55 5.40
C VAL A 84 3.28 -2.54 6.92
N SER A 85 2.11 -2.62 7.55
CA SER A 85 1.97 -2.62 9.01
C SER A 85 2.17 -3.99 9.66
N LYS A 86 1.93 -5.07 8.93
CA LYS A 86 1.97 -6.45 9.43
C LYS A 86 1.20 -6.68 10.74
N LYS A 87 0.06 -6.02 10.92
CA LYS A 87 -0.83 -6.19 12.07
C LYS A 87 -1.79 -7.38 11.87
N LYS A 88 -2.45 -7.82 12.95
CA LYS A 88 -3.49 -8.89 12.89
C LYS A 88 -4.59 -8.59 11.87
N VAL A 89 -5.04 -7.34 11.79
CA VAL A 89 -6.02 -6.88 10.79
C VAL A 89 -5.61 -7.27 9.37
N LYS A 90 -4.33 -7.23 9.09
CA LYS A 90 -3.76 -7.68 7.82
C LYS A 90 -4.01 -9.17 7.57
N THR A 91 -3.85 -9.99 8.61
CA THR A 91 -4.08 -11.44 8.50
C THR A 91 -5.53 -11.75 8.17
N GLU A 92 -6.48 -11.04 8.78
CA GLU A 92 -7.90 -11.20 8.49
C GLU A 92 -8.23 -10.77 7.05
N LYS A 93 -7.68 -9.64 6.63
CA LYS A 93 -7.94 -9.06 5.32
C LYS A 93 -7.35 -9.89 4.18
N PHE A 94 -6.13 -10.38 4.34
CA PHE A 94 -5.42 -11.14 3.32
C PHE A 94 -5.51 -12.66 3.51
N GLY A 95 -6.29 -13.11 4.50
CA GLY A 95 -6.45 -14.51 4.87
C GLY A 95 -5.24 -15.09 5.63
N LYS A 96 -5.37 -16.34 6.02
CA LYS A 96 -4.35 -17.05 6.84
C LYS A 96 -3.01 -17.29 6.08
N GLU A 97 -2.97 -16.99 4.80
CA GLU A 97 -1.86 -17.36 3.92
C GLU A 97 -0.85 -16.21 3.65
N VAL A 98 -0.91 -15.12 4.39
CA VAL A 98 0.07 -14.01 4.30
C VAL A 98 1.52 -14.49 4.43
N LYS A 99 1.75 -15.57 5.15
CA LYS A 99 3.07 -16.22 5.29
C LYS A 99 3.68 -16.72 3.98
N LYS A 100 2.88 -16.86 2.93
CA LYS A 100 3.35 -17.30 1.62
C LYS A 100 3.88 -16.16 0.73
N SER A 101 3.85 -14.92 1.21
CA SER A 101 4.57 -13.83 0.55
C SER A 101 6.07 -13.99 0.74
N LYS A 102 6.82 -13.74 -0.34
CA LYS A 102 8.29 -13.77 -0.30
C LYS A 102 8.92 -12.56 0.37
N MET A 103 8.14 -11.50 0.61
CA MET A 103 8.63 -10.27 1.22
C MET A 103 8.97 -10.47 2.70
N ILE A 104 10.22 -10.22 3.04
CA ILE A 104 10.71 -10.24 4.42
C ILE A 104 10.84 -8.79 4.89
N PHE A 105 9.91 -8.34 5.74
CA PHE A 105 9.86 -6.97 6.22
C PHE A 105 9.27 -6.92 7.63
N ALA A 106 9.92 -6.19 8.54
CA ALA A 106 9.50 -6.12 9.94
C ALA A 106 8.16 -5.39 10.15
N GLY A 107 7.80 -4.50 9.24
CA GLY A 107 6.59 -3.70 9.31
C GLY A 107 6.81 -2.31 9.90
N ILE A 108 5.90 -1.41 9.56
CA ILE A 108 5.84 -0.04 10.09
C ILE A 108 4.65 0.03 11.05
N LYS A 109 4.88 0.52 12.26
CA LYS A 109 3.84 0.56 13.30
C LYS A 109 3.07 1.88 13.35
N LYS A 110 3.75 3.00 13.10
CA LYS A 110 3.18 4.33 13.23
C LYS A 110 2.36 4.69 12.00
N GLN A 111 1.07 4.97 12.19
CA GLN A 111 0.15 5.25 11.09
C GLN A 111 0.56 6.48 10.26
N GLU A 112 1.00 7.55 10.91
CA GLU A 112 1.50 8.73 10.20
C GLU A 112 2.65 8.40 9.23
N THR A 113 3.58 7.54 9.65
CA THR A 113 4.67 7.08 8.80
C THR A 113 4.18 6.26 7.62
N ILE A 114 3.15 5.43 7.82
CA ILE A 114 2.49 4.66 6.76
C ILE A 114 1.80 5.60 5.77
N ASP A 115 1.07 6.58 6.26
CA ASP A 115 0.34 7.56 5.43
C ASP A 115 1.31 8.37 4.56
N ASN A 116 2.43 8.80 5.13
CA ASN A 116 3.50 9.49 4.39
C ASN A 116 4.10 8.59 3.31
N LEU A 117 4.37 7.32 3.62
CA LEU A 117 4.88 6.35 2.65
C LEU A 117 3.90 6.16 1.49
N ILE A 118 2.62 6.00 1.78
CA ILE A 118 1.58 5.84 0.75
C ILE A 118 1.49 7.09 -0.12
N ALA A 119 1.56 8.29 0.48
CA ALA A 119 1.60 9.55 -0.27
C ALA A 119 2.77 9.58 -1.27
N TYR A 120 3.95 9.11 -0.86
CA TYR A 120 5.10 8.99 -1.75
C TYR A 120 4.87 7.94 -2.85
N ILE A 121 4.36 6.77 -2.52
CA ILE A 121 4.08 5.71 -3.50
C ILE A 121 3.11 6.21 -4.59
N LYS A 122 2.14 7.03 -4.24
CA LYS A 122 1.22 7.66 -5.21
C LYS A 122 1.92 8.57 -6.22
N THR A 123 3.10 9.08 -5.91
CA THR A 123 3.91 9.92 -6.82
C THR A 123 4.69 9.11 -7.85
N LEU A 124 4.81 7.80 -7.66
CA LEU A 124 5.57 6.89 -8.52
C LEU A 124 4.77 6.50 -9.77
N LYS A 125 4.62 7.43 -10.70
CA LYS A 125 3.85 7.22 -11.95
C LYS A 125 4.33 8.13 -13.07
#